data_5831afd51d452fdb42991c56fd75a740
#
_entry.id   5831afd51d452fdb42991c56fd75a740
#
_cell.length_a   1.000
_cell.length_b   1.000
_cell.length_c   1.000
_cell.angle_alpha   90.00
_cell.angle_beta   90.00
_cell.angle_gamma   90.00
#
_symmetry.space_group_name_H-M   'P 1'
#
loop_
_entity.id
_entity.type
_entity.pdbx_description
1 polymer ?
#
loop_
_entity_poly.entity_id
_entity_poly.type
_entity_poly.pdbx_seq_one_letter_code
_entity_poly.pdbx_strand_id
1 'polypeptide(L)'
;MPLIEAIAVARATASELTGLPVDGIAATAPDGSGGWRITVDVIESAARMGENDLIASYEVHLGSDGGLAGFDRARRYRREDREGGA
;
A
#
# COMPACT_ATOMS: atom_id res chain seq x y z
N MET A 1 6.85 -15.66 -7.57
CA MET A 1 6.01 -15.47 -6.37
C MET A 1 4.57 -15.23 -6.79
N PRO A 2 3.62 -15.99 -6.27
CA PRO A 2 2.20 -15.75 -6.57
C PRO A 2 1.73 -14.41 -6.03
N LEU A 3 0.74 -13.81 -6.69
CA LEU A 3 0.22 -12.51 -6.28
C LEU A 3 -0.27 -12.49 -4.83
N ILE A 4 -0.94 -13.54 -4.38
CA ILE A 4 -1.47 -13.58 -3.02
C ILE A 4 -0.37 -13.53 -1.97
N GLU A 5 0.78 -14.14 -2.24
CA GLU A 5 1.94 -14.05 -1.37
C GLU A 5 2.56 -12.66 -1.42
N ALA A 6 2.63 -12.08 -2.61
CA ALA A 6 3.15 -10.72 -2.79
C ALA A 6 2.33 -9.72 -1.99
N ILE A 7 1.00 -9.86 -2.00
CA ILE A 7 0.11 -9.00 -1.23
C ILE A 7 0.39 -9.14 0.27
N ALA A 8 0.54 -10.37 0.76
CA ALA A 8 0.82 -10.59 2.17
C ALA A 8 2.15 -9.97 2.59
N VAL A 9 3.19 -10.13 1.77
CA VAL A 9 4.50 -9.54 2.03
C VAL A 9 4.43 -8.02 2.00
N ALA A 10 3.71 -7.46 1.02
CA ALA A 10 3.57 -6.01 0.88
C ALA A 10 2.85 -5.40 2.09
N ARG A 11 1.79 -6.05 2.58
CA ARG A 11 1.09 -5.61 3.79
C ARG A 11 2.01 -5.58 4.99
N ALA A 12 2.74 -6.67 5.21
CA ALA A 12 3.67 -6.77 6.33
C ALA A 12 4.77 -5.71 6.22
N THR A 13 5.32 -5.52 5.03
CA THR A 13 6.36 -4.54 4.77
C THR A 13 5.89 -3.12 5.08
N ALA A 14 4.72 -2.75 4.55
CA ALA A 14 4.16 -1.42 4.79
C ALA A 14 3.91 -1.19 6.28
N SER A 15 3.35 -2.18 6.97
CA SER A 15 3.10 -2.11 8.40
C SER A 15 4.40 -1.92 9.19
N GLU A 16 5.42 -2.69 8.89
CA GLU A 16 6.70 -2.61 9.58
C GLU A 16 7.45 -1.31 9.32
N LEU A 17 7.50 -0.88 8.06
CA LEU A 17 8.28 0.30 7.70
C LEU A 17 7.61 1.61 8.09
N THR A 18 6.29 1.66 8.12
CA THR A 18 5.56 2.88 8.49
C THR A 18 5.15 2.88 9.97
N GLY A 19 4.97 1.73 10.57
CA GLY A 19 4.41 1.62 11.91
C GLY A 19 2.93 2.00 11.97
N LEU A 20 2.26 2.10 10.82
CA LEU A 20 0.88 2.56 10.72
C LEU A 20 -0.05 1.41 10.35
N PRO A 21 -1.34 1.50 10.73
CA PRO A 21 -2.31 0.48 10.35
C PRO A 21 -2.52 0.43 8.84
N VAL A 22 -2.55 -0.77 8.29
CA VAL A 22 -2.86 -0.96 6.88
C VAL A 22 -4.36 -0.84 6.67
N ASP A 23 -4.76 0.02 5.74
CA ASP A 23 -6.16 0.20 5.36
C ASP A 23 -6.57 -0.83 4.30
N GLY A 24 -5.71 -1.07 3.32
CA GLY A 24 -6.00 -2.03 2.27
C GLY A 24 -4.99 -1.99 1.14
N ILE A 25 -5.26 -2.79 0.14
CA ILE A 25 -4.47 -2.84 -1.09
C ILE A 25 -5.19 -2.03 -2.16
N ALA A 26 -4.55 -0.97 -2.64
CA ALA A 26 -5.15 -0.08 -3.63
C ALA A 26 -4.94 -0.55 -5.07
N ALA A 27 -3.79 -1.17 -5.35
CA ALA A 27 -3.47 -1.61 -6.70
C ALA A 27 -2.39 -2.69 -6.67
N THR A 28 -2.39 -3.52 -7.69
CA THR A 28 -1.34 -4.52 -7.91
C THR A 28 -1.00 -4.55 -9.38
N ALA A 29 0.28 -4.70 -9.69
CA ALA A 29 0.73 -4.82 -11.07
C ALA A 29 1.99 -5.68 -11.13
N PRO A 30 2.14 -6.53 -12.14
CA PRO A 30 3.42 -7.20 -12.37
C PRO A 30 4.43 -6.18 -12.86
N ASP A 31 5.70 -6.37 -12.52
CA ASP A 31 6.75 -5.44 -12.91
C ASP A 31 7.41 -5.78 -14.26
N GLY A 32 6.98 -6.86 -14.88
CA GLY A 32 7.53 -7.30 -16.18
C GLY A 32 8.75 -8.19 -16.07
N SER A 33 9.29 -8.41 -14.86
CA SER A 33 10.47 -9.25 -14.66
C SER A 33 10.26 -10.33 -13.60
N GLY A 34 9.01 -10.68 -13.34
CA GLY A 34 8.65 -11.71 -12.38
C GLY A 34 8.36 -11.18 -10.98
N GLY A 35 8.53 -9.90 -10.76
CA GLY A 35 8.20 -9.25 -9.49
C GLY A 35 6.85 -8.57 -9.52
N TRP A 36 6.56 -7.79 -8.48
CA TRP A 36 5.28 -7.14 -8.29
C TRP A 36 5.43 -5.74 -7.77
N ARG A 37 4.52 -4.86 -8.19
CA ARG A 37 4.34 -3.54 -7.60
C ARG A 37 2.99 -3.54 -6.92
N ILE A 38 2.99 -3.37 -5.62
CA ILE A 38 1.78 -3.42 -4.80
C ILE A 38 1.62 -2.06 -4.13
N THR A 39 0.47 -1.42 -4.35
CA THR A 39 0.17 -0.16 -3.67
C THR A 39 -0.63 -0.47 -2.42
N VAL A 40 -0.06 -0.14 -1.26
CA VAL A 40 -0.67 -0.38 0.05
C VAL A 40 -1.08 0.95 0.65
N ASP A 41 -2.34 1.05 1.04
CA ASP A 41 -2.86 2.22 1.75
C ASP A 41 -2.74 1.99 3.25
N VAL A 42 -2.20 2.99 3.95
CA VAL A 42 -2.11 2.97 5.41
C VAL A 42 -2.81 4.21 5.97
N ILE A 43 -3.29 4.10 7.20
CA ILE A 43 -3.96 5.21 7.88
C ILE A 43 -2.88 6.04 8.57
N GLU A 44 -2.56 7.19 8.00
CA GLU A 44 -1.54 8.08 8.54
C GLU A 44 -2.05 8.87 9.73
N SER A 45 -3.32 9.30 9.66
CA SER A 45 -3.96 10.02 10.73
C SER A 45 -5.43 9.67 10.76
N ALA A 46 -5.87 9.01 11.82
CA ALA A 46 -7.26 8.59 11.95
C ALA A 46 -8.14 9.77 12.35
N ALA A 47 -9.25 9.94 11.64
CA ALA A 47 -10.27 10.90 12.03
C ALA A 47 -11.07 10.33 13.20
N ARG A 48 -11.76 11.20 13.94
CA ARG A 48 -12.50 10.80 15.14
C ARG A 48 -13.47 9.64 14.89
N MET A 49 -14.14 9.64 13.76
CA MET A 49 -15.11 8.61 13.43
C MET A 49 -14.71 7.77 12.22
N GLY A 50 -13.46 7.86 11.79
CA GLY A 50 -12.97 7.12 10.65
C GLY A 50 -13.48 7.59 9.29
N GLU A 51 -14.32 8.60 9.27
CA GLU A 51 -14.97 9.06 8.05
C GLU A 51 -14.04 9.79 7.10
N ASN A 52 -13.05 10.49 7.64
CA ASN A 52 -12.13 11.29 6.82
C ASN A 52 -10.68 11.09 7.24
N ASP A 53 -10.30 9.82 7.38
CA ASP A 53 -8.92 9.47 7.71
C ASP A 53 -7.97 10.01 6.64
N LEU A 54 -6.79 10.41 7.07
CA LEU A 54 -5.72 10.73 6.14
C LEU A 54 -5.01 9.45 5.76
N ILE A 55 -5.06 9.13 4.48
CA ILE A 55 -4.51 7.90 3.93
C ILE A 55 -3.21 8.21 3.19
N ALA A 56 -2.20 7.42 3.42
CA ALA A 56 -0.96 7.48 2.65
C ALA A 56 -0.85 6.19 1.82
N SER A 57 -0.56 6.33 0.54
CA SER A 57 -0.36 5.18 -0.35
C SER A 57 1.13 4.98 -0.54
N TYR A 58 1.58 3.75 -0.35
CA TYR A 58 2.96 3.36 -0.54
C TYR A 58 3.05 2.32 -1.64
N GLU A 59 4.02 2.50 -2.53
CA GLU A 59 4.29 1.50 -3.55
C GLU A 59 5.40 0.57 -3.03
N VAL A 60 5.08 -0.70 -2.90
CA VAL A 60 6.01 -1.74 -2.48
C VAL A 60 6.43 -2.49 -3.73
N HIS A 61 7.70 -2.45 -4.07
CA HIS A 61 8.23 -3.19 -5.20
C HIS A 61 8.96 -4.43 -4.71
N LEU A 62 8.45 -5.59 -5.08
CA LEU A 62 9.03 -6.88 -4.75
C LEU A 62 9.68 -7.48 -5.99
N GLY A 63 10.91 -7.95 -5.85
CA GLY A 63 11.61 -8.61 -6.93
C GLY A 63 11.06 -10.01 -7.19
N SER A 64 11.57 -10.67 -8.22
CA SER A 64 11.12 -12.01 -8.58
C SER A 64 11.39 -13.06 -7.50
N ASP A 65 12.36 -12.81 -6.65
CA ASP A 65 12.70 -13.66 -5.50
C ASP A 65 11.85 -13.36 -4.26
N GLY A 66 10.95 -12.38 -4.35
CA GLY A 66 10.14 -11.96 -3.23
C GLY A 66 10.79 -10.95 -2.31
N GLY A 67 12.05 -10.56 -2.59
CA GLY A 67 12.76 -9.57 -1.80
C GLY A 67 12.29 -8.15 -2.07
N LEU A 68 12.41 -7.29 -1.08
CA LEU A 68 12.04 -5.88 -1.23
C LEU A 68 13.03 -5.16 -2.15
N ALA A 69 12.55 -4.65 -3.27
CA ALA A 69 13.36 -3.92 -4.24
C ALA A 69 13.15 -2.41 -4.17
N GLY A 70 12.02 -1.97 -3.66
CA GLY A 70 11.76 -0.54 -3.50
C GLY A 70 10.55 -0.29 -2.62
N PHE A 71 10.53 0.89 -1.98
CA PHE A 71 9.44 1.28 -1.09
C PHE A 71 9.35 2.80 -1.11
N ASP A 72 8.28 3.34 -1.72
CA ASP A 72 8.11 4.78 -1.90
C ASP A 72 6.71 5.22 -1.54
N ARG A 73 6.61 6.40 -0.92
CA ARG A 73 5.31 7.01 -0.73
C ARG A 73 4.82 7.57 -2.06
N ALA A 74 3.68 7.06 -2.53
CA ALA A 74 3.11 7.47 -3.81
C ALA A 74 2.26 8.72 -3.68
N ARG A 75 1.38 8.77 -2.65
CA ARG A 75 0.53 9.94 -2.43
C ARG A 75 -0.11 9.91 -1.05
N ARG A 76 -0.76 11.03 -0.69
CA ARG A 76 -1.58 11.17 0.51
C ARG A 76 -2.92 11.74 0.08
N TYR A 77 -3.98 11.28 0.71
CA TYR A 77 -5.32 11.80 0.44
C TYR A 77 -6.24 11.56 1.63
N ARG A 78 -7.29 12.37 1.72
CA ARG A 78 -8.35 12.12 2.70
C ARG A 78 -9.29 11.07 2.15
N ARG A 79 -9.83 10.23 3.02
CA ARG A 79 -10.77 9.16 2.61
C ARG A 79 -11.96 9.73 1.84
N GLU A 80 -12.52 10.85 2.28
CA GLU A 80 -13.62 11.51 1.59
C GLU A 80 -13.27 11.94 0.18
N ASP A 81 -12.05 12.41 -0.03
CA ASP A 81 -11.60 12.87 -1.34
C ASP A 81 -11.58 11.72 -2.35
N ARG A 82 -11.20 10.52 -1.89
CA ARG A 82 -11.20 9.35 -2.76
C ARG A 82 -12.62 8.99 -3.22
N GLU A 83 -13.58 9.03 -2.31
CA GLU A 83 -14.97 8.68 -2.59
C GLU A 83 -15.69 9.80 -3.34
N GLY A 84 -15.49 11.03 -2.92
CA GLY A 84 -16.15 12.18 -3.51
C GLY A 84 -15.61 12.56 -4.87
N GLY A 85 -14.38 12.22 -5.19
CA GLY A 85 -13.77 12.52 -6.46
C GLY A 85 -14.14 11.57 -7.59
N ALA A 86 -14.87 10.55 -7.27
CA ALA A 86 -15.24 9.52 -8.24
C ALA A 86 -16.24 10.05 -9.31
#